data_7c2bbe4ee10b11723f467a2047607475
#
_entry.id   7c2bbe4ee10b11723f467a2047607475
#
_cell.length_a   1.000
_cell.length_b   1.000
_cell.length_c   1.000
_cell.angle_alpha   90.00
_cell.angle_beta   90.00
_cell.angle_gamma   90.00
#
_symmetry.space_group_name_H-M   'P 1'
#
loop_
_entity.id
_entity.type
_entity.pdbx_description
1 polymer ?
#
loop_
_entity_poly.entity_id
_entity_poly.type
_entity_poly.pdbx_seq_one_letter_code
_entity_poly.pdbx_strand_id
1 'polypeptide(L)'
;TPTFWNIGVFDPFGVNGVGSAGNLFIAAEIRGVVGAAGAYGTLVRANNAVQYILPNGAFGPGLYGQVMVAAGEAAPANKYYAGRIGYAAGPFDVAAAYGYTYVDVAGNITAPLWSLAGSWNFGVVKVSGFYGSLEINGLAAGDAKQDNWFVGASAPIGQWNLKASWGQVKQSGNVLDGNDASQIAIGADYNLSKRTALYATASWLNNNHTAYSVSASGSPLTRGVNSNGAEIGIRHSF
;
A
#
# COMPACT_ATOMS: atom_id res chain seq x y z
N THR A 1 -4.76 3.32 7.55
CA THR A 1 -5.81 2.28 7.66
C THR A 1 -5.20 0.89 7.84
N PRO A 2 -5.90 -0.09 8.47
CA PRO A 2 -5.40 -1.44 8.65
C PRO A 2 -5.01 -2.15 7.36
N THR A 3 -5.76 -1.95 6.28
CA THR A 3 -5.51 -2.56 4.97
C THR A 3 -4.24 -2.04 4.28
N PHE A 4 -3.98 -0.74 4.39
CA PHE A 4 -2.77 -0.13 3.83
C PHE A 4 -1.51 -0.42 4.68
N TRP A 5 -1.69 -0.75 5.96
CA TRP A 5 -0.58 -1.01 6.88
C TRP A 5 0.31 -2.17 6.44
N ASN A 6 -0.27 -3.19 5.78
CA ASN A 6 0.49 -4.32 5.26
C ASN A 6 1.56 -3.88 4.24
N ILE A 7 1.28 -2.88 3.40
CA ILE A 7 2.29 -2.33 2.48
C ILE A 7 3.43 -1.72 3.31
N GLY A 8 3.11 -0.87 4.28
CA GLY A 8 4.13 -0.17 5.06
C GLY A 8 5.06 -1.07 5.89
N VAL A 9 4.55 -2.24 6.33
CA VAL A 9 5.33 -3.19 7.14
C VAL A 9 6.19 -4.11 6.27
N PHE A 10 5.67 -4.53 5.11
CA PHE A 10 6.31 -5.56 4.31
C PHE A 10 7.09 -5.01 3.11
N ASP A 11 6.84 -3.77 2.68
CA ASP A 11 7.66 -3.11 1.65
C ASP A 11 9.02 -2.69 2.21
N PRO A 12 10.16 -3.10 1.61
CA PRO A 12 11.49 -2.65 2.03
C PRO A 12 11.68 -1.13 2.01
N PHE A 13 10.90 -0.41 1.19
CA PHE A 13 10.94 1.05 1.07
C PHE A 13 9.89 1.75 1.96
N GLY A 14 9.00 0.99 2.59
CA GLY A 14 7.91 1.54 3.40
C GLY A 14 6.81 2.19 2.56
N VAL A 15 6.16 3.23 3.09
CA VAL A 15 4.97 3.84 2.46
C VAL A 15 5.26 5.17 1.74
N ASN A 16 6.48 5.65 1.76
CA ASN A 16 6.85 6.96 1.21
C ASN A 16 8.08 6.84 0.30
N GLY A 17 8.22 7.83 -0.58
CA GLY A 17 9.35 7.94 -1.48
C GLY A 17 9.16 7.23 -2.82
N VAL A 18 10.13 7.43 -3.70
CA VAL A 18 10.04 6.94 -5.08
C VAL A 18 10.09 5.42 -5.19
N GLY A 19 10.67 4.73 -4.20
CA GLY A 19 10.79 3.27 -4.18
C GLY A 19 9.56 2.53 -3.63
N SER A 20 8.62 3.22 -2.99
CA SER A 20 7.48 2.58 -2.35
C SER A 20 6.58 1.85 -3.34
N ALA A 21 6.26 0.59 -3.04
CA ALA A 21 5.22 -0.15 -3.75
C ALA A 21 3.83 0.46 -3.57
N GLY A 22 3.65 1.29 -2.53
CA GLY A 22 2.44 2.10 -2.33
C GLY A 22 2.12 3.01 -3.51
N ASN A 23 3.11 3.38 -4.33
CA ASN A 23 2.90 4.16 -5.55
C ASN A 23 2.02 3.44 -6.57
N LEU A 24 2.06 2.11 -6.63
CA LEU A 24 1.17 1.27 -7.46
C LEU A 24 -0.21 1.07 -6.83
N PHE A 25 -0.37 1.34 -5.53
CA PHE A 25 -1.63 1.12 -4.82
C PHE A 25 -2.57 2.31 -4.90
N ILE A 26 -2.00 3.52 -4.94
CA ILE A 26 -2.73 4.78 -4.90
C ILE A 26 -2.96 5.27 -6.33
N ALA A 27 -3.85 4.61 -7.05
CA ALA A 27 -4.16 4.98 -8.42
C ALA A 27 -5.27 6.03 -8.53
N ALA A 28 -5.06 6.98 -9.41
CA ALA A 28 -6.10 7.93 -9.78
C ALA A 28 -7.22 7.26 -10.60
N GLU A 29 -6.88 6.25 -11.41
CA GLU A 29 -7.81 5.59 -12.33
C GLU A 29 -8.90 4.82 -11.62
N ILE A 30 -8.55 3.94 -10.67
CA ILE A 30 -9.57 3.18 -9.90
C ILE A 30 -10.42 4.13 -9.05
N ARG A 31 -9.85 5.25 -8.60
CA ARG A 31 -10.59 6.30 -7.92
C ARG A 31 -11.45 7.11 -8.87
N GLY A 32 -11.02 7.27 -10.12
CA GLY A 32 -11.72 8.02 -11.16
C GLY A 32 -13.00 7.36 -11.64
N VAL A 33 -13.14 6.03 -11.57
CA VAL A 33 -14.39 5.33 -11.96
C VAL A 33 -15.56 5.64 -11.02
N VAL A 34 -15.27 6.09 -9.81
CA VAL A 34 -16.31 6.53 -8.86
C VAL A 34 -16.88 7.90 -9.26
N GLY A 35 -16.16 8.67 -10.06
CA GLY A 35 -16.58 10.01 -10.53
C GLY A 35 -16.74 11.02 -9.39
N ALA A 36 -17.50 12.07 -9.68
CA ALA A 36 -17.84 13.10 -8.70
C ALA A 36 -18.81 12.61 -7.59
N ALA A 37 -19.36 11.41 -7.72
CA ALA A 37 -20.33 10.85 -6.79
C ALA A 37 -19.72 10.31 -5.49
N GLY A 38 -18.39 10.10 -5.44
CA GLY A 38 -17.77 9.54 -4.26
C GLY A 38 -16.29 9.89 -4.09
N ALA A 39 -15.91 10.25 -2.89
CA ALA A 39 -14.50 10.37 -2.51
C ALA A 39 -14.07 9.05 -1.86
N TYR A 40 -13.39 8.16 -2.61
CA TYR A 40 -12.72 7.02 -2.00
C TYR A 40 -11.52 7.51 -1.17
N GLY A 41 -11.83 8.03 0.03
CA GLY A 41 -10.85 8.68 0.91
C GLY A 41 -10.19 7.77 1.93
N THR A 42 -10.68 6.52 2.08
CA THR A 42 -10.29 5.63 3.19
C THR A 42 -9.16 4.65 2.86
N LEU A 43 -8.57 4.69 1.66
CA LEU A 43 -7.49 3.78 1.28
C LEU A 43 -6.28 3.89 2.22
N VAL A 44 -5.74 5.09 2.40
CA VAL A 44 -4.56 5.34 3.24
C VAL A 44 -4.96 5.82 4.63
N ARG A 45 -5.93 6.71 4.72
CA ARG A 45 -6.40 7.35 5.95
C ARG A 45 -7.92 7.29 6.00
N ALA A 46 -8.49 7.34 7.20
CA ALA A 46 -9.91 7.50 7.42
C ALA A 46 -10.12 8.63 8.42
N ASN A 47 -11.00 9.57 8.09
CA ASN A 47 -11.42 10.63 9.00
C ASN A 47 -12.48 10.09 9.97
N ASN A 48 -12.66 10.77 11.11
CA ASN A 48 -13.67 10.42 12.12
C ASN A 48 -13.60 8.94 12.54
N ALA A 49 -12.36 8.44 12.72
CA ALA A 49 -12.10 7.04 12.96
C ALA A 49 -11.68 6.77 14.40
N VAL A 50 -12.12 5.65 14.93
CA VAL A 50 -11.61 5.05 16.16
C VAL A 50 -10.88 3.78 15.76
N GLN A 51 -9.66 3.61 16.27
CA GLN A 51 -8.83 2.45 16.03
C GLN A 51 -8.42 1.82 17.36
N TYR A 52 -8.56 0.51 17.45
CA TYR A 52 -7.98 -0.29 18.53
C TYR A 52 -6.82 -1.10 17.98
N ILE A 53 -5.66 -0.95 18.59
CA ILE A 53 -4.46 -1.73 18.28
C ILE A 53 -4.28 -2.74 19.41
N LEU A 54 -4.16 -4.00 19.05
CA LEU A 54 -3.98 -5.09 19.99
C LEU A 54 -2.64 -4.90 20.74
N PRO A 55 -2.66 -4.84 22.07
CA PRO A 55 -1.43 -4.80 22.85
C PRO A 55 -0.57 -6.05 22.61
N ASN A 56 0.75 -5.85 22.54
CA ASN A 56 1.67 -6.97 22.36
C ASN A 56 1.49 -8.02 23.45
N GLY A 57 1.34 -9.28 23.03
CA GLY A 57 1.17 -10.42 23.94
C GLY A 57 -0.23 -10.60 24.54
N ALA A 58 -1.21 -9.77 24.19
CA ALA A 58 -2.58 -9.88 24.75
C ALA A 58 -3.25 -11.25 24.50
N PHE A 59 -2.93 -11.90 23.40
CA PHE A 59 -3.44 -13.23 23.02
C PHE A 59 -2.31 -14.23 22.75
N GLY A 60 -1.17 -14.06 23.42
CA GLY A 60 0.01 -14.90 23.28
C GLY A 60 1.14 -14.24 22.47
N PRO A 61 2.33 -14.83 22.51
CA PRO A 61 3.50 -14.28 21.84
C PRO A 61 3.33 -14.31 20.32
N GLY A 62 3.72 -13.22 19.66
CA GLY A 62 3.75 -13.10 18.20
C GLY A 62 2.44 -12.66 17.56
N LEU A 63 1.29 -12.81 18.21
CA LEU A 63 0.02 -12.34 17.65
C LEU A 63 -0.08 -10.82 17.76
N TYR A 64 -0.44 -10.17 16.66
CA TYR A 64 -0.72 -8.73 16.60
C TYR A 64 -1.95 -8.47 15.73
N GLY A 65 -2.54 -7.29 15.90
CA GLY A 65 -3.71 -6.94 15.11
C GLY A 65 -4.21 -5.54 15.41
N GLN A 66 -5.19 -5.13 14.61
CA GLN A 66 -5.88 -3.86 14.81
C GLN A 66 -7.25 -3.91 14.15
N VAL A 67 -8.18 -3.16 14.68
CA VAL A 67 -9.48 -2.90 14.08
C VAL A 67 -9.72 -1.40 14.03
N MET A 68 -10.42 -0.93 13.01
CA MET A 68 -10.74 0.47 12.81
C MET A 68 -12.18 0.60 12.31
N VAL A 69 -12.88 1.57 12.86
CA VAL A 69 -14.19 2.01 12.36
C VAL A 69 -14.16 3.51 12.14
N ALA A 70 -14.70 3.97 11.02
CA ALA A 70 -14.88 5.38 10.73
C ALA A 70 -16.34 5.68 10.43
N ALA A 71 -16.86 6.73 11.05
CA ALA A 71 -18.23 7.20 10.84
C ALA A 71 -18.29 8.07 9.58
N GLY A 72 -19.33 7.87 8.77
CA GLY A 72 -19.70 8.83 7.72
C GLY A 72 -20.35 10.06 8.39
N GLU A 73 -20.05 11.24 7.90
CA GLU A 73 -20.66 12.49 8.40
C GLU A 73 -22.07 12.66 7.83
N ALA A 74 -23.07 12.20 8.57
CA ALA A 74 -24.49 12.25 8.21
C ALA A 74 -24.86 11.54 6.88
N ALA A 75 -23.94 10.77 6.30
CA ALA A 75 -24.14 10.02 5.07
C ALA A 75 -23.32 8.72 5.10
N PRO A 76 -23.68 7.67 4.32
CA PRO A 76 -22.87 6.49 4.17
C PRO A 76 -21.46 6.72 3.63
N ALA A 77 -21.25 7.75 2.82
CA ALA A 77 -19.97 8.06 2.21
C ALA A 77 -18.82 8.14 3.24
N ASN A 78 -17.73 7.43 2.94
CA ASN A 78 -16.56 7.29 3.82
C ASN A 78 -16.79 6.54 5.14
N LYS A 79 -17.96 5.93 5.35
CA LYS A 79 -18.06 4.89 6.37
C LYS A 79 -17.07 3.77 6.07
N TYR A 80 -16.29 3.40 7.07
CA TYR A 80 -15.22 2.43 6.90
C TYR A 80 -15.15 1.47 8.08
N TYR A 81 -14.96 0.19 7.77
CA TYR A 81 -14.71 -0.86 8.73
C TYR A 81 -13.50 -1.65 8.25
N ALA A 82 -12.53 -1.87 9.13
CA ALA A 82 -11.37 -2.67 8.75
C ALA A 82 -10.77 -3.39 9.93
N GLY A 83 -10.13 -4.50 9.62
CA GLY A 83 -9.33 -5.28 10.55
C GLY A 83 -8.05 -5.77 9.88
N ARG A 84 -7.02 -5.96 10.69
CA ARG A 84 -5.76 -6.59 10.34
C ARG A 84 -5.38 -7.52 11.46
N ILE A 85 -4.95 -8.73 11.11
CA ILE A 85 -4.39 -9.70 12.04
C ILE A 85 -3.09 -10.23 11.46
N GLY A 86 -2.10 -10.49 12.31
CA GLY A 86 -0.85 -11.05 11.88
C GLY A 86 -0.17 -11.82 13.00
N TYR A 87 0.83 -12.58 12.61
CA TYR A 87 1.62 -13.39 13.51
C TYR A 87 3.10 -13.31 13.11
N ALA A 88 3.93 -12.87 14.05
CA ALA A 88 5.37 -12.74 13.90
C ALA A 88 6.07 -13.64 14.94
N ALA A 89 6.82 -14.63 14.45
CA ALA A 89 7.58 -15.54 15.30
C ALA A 89 8.86 -16.02 14.64
N GLY A 90 9.98 -15.90 15.35
CA GLY A 90 11.27 -16.28 14.81
C GLY A 90 11.60 -15.52 13.53
N PRO A 91 11.89 -16.22 12.42
CA PRO A 91 12.28 -15.57 11.17
C PRO A 91 11.10 -15.07 10.33
N PHE A 92 9.87 -15.46 10.60
CA PHE A 92 8.72 -15.14 9.76
C PHE A 92 7.75 -14.15 10.40
N ASP A 93 7.07 -13.40 9.54
CA ASP A 93 5.97 -12.50 9.86
C ASP A 93 4.93 -12.60 8.74
N VAL A 94 3.66 -12.82 9.09
CA VAL A 94 2.56 -12.90 8.13
C VAL A 94 1.37 -12.10 8.63
N ALA A 95 0.65 -11.45 7.72
CA ALA A 95 -0.54 -10.68 8.07
C ALA A 95 -1.60 -10.74 6.98
N ALA A 96 -2.86 -10.72 7.41
CA ALA A 96 -4.03 -10.53 6.58
C ALA A 96 -4.77 -9.27 7.02
N ALA A 97 -5.36 -8.56 6.07
CA ALA A 97 -6.22 -7.42 6.35
C ALA A 97 -7.44 -7.43 5.44
N TYR A 98 -8.54 -6.91 5.96
CA TYR A 98 -9.77 -6.67 5.22
C TYR A 98 -10.34 -5.32 5.62
N GLY A 99 -10.86 -4.58 4.66
CA GLY A 99 -11.55 -3.32 4.85
C GLY A 99 -12.73 -3.17 3.91
N TYR A 100 -13.72 -2.41 4.33
CA TYR A 100 -14.93 -2.16 3.57
C TYR A 100 -15.31 -0.70 3.69
N THR A 101 -15.41 -0.03 2.55
CA THR A 101 -15.77 1.39 2.46
C THR A 101 -17.08 1.56 1.72
N TYR A 102 -17.95 2.42 2.25
CA TYR A 102 -19.05 3.01 1.49
C TYR A 102 -18.52 4.25 0.76
N VAL A 103 -18.67 4.31 -0.55
CA VAL A 103 -18.00 5.32 -1.38
C VAL A 103 -18.93 6.50 -1.69
N ASP A 104 -20.20 6.22 -1.97
CA ASP A 104 -21.18 7.23 -2.31
C ASP A 104 -22.10 7.60 -1.13
N VAL A 105 -22.77 8.76 -1.25
CA VAL A 105 -23.68 9.28 -0.24
C VAL A 105 -24.91 8.39 -0.04
N ALA A 106 -25.35 7.70 -1.09
CA ALA A 106 -26.50 6.79 -1.04
C ALA A 106 -26.14 5.41 -0.45
N GLY A 107 -24.84 5.08 -0.37
CA GLY A 107 -24.37 3.80 0.13
C GLY A 107 -24.51 2.65 -0.86
N ASN A 108 -24.72 2.94 -2.15
CA ASN A 108 -24.88 1.93 -3.21
C ASN A 108 -23.53 1.48 -3.78
N ILE A 109 -22.53 2.39 -3.77
CA ILE A 109 -21.18 2.09 -4.24
C ILE A 109 -20.31 1.72 -3.05
N THR A 110 -19.65 0.59 -3.14
CA THR A 110 -18.83 0.05 -2.07
C THR A 110 -17.45 -0.36 -2.56
N ALA A 111 -16.46 -0.32 -1.68
CA ALA A 111 -15.08 -0.65 -1.99
C ALA A 111 -14.50 -1.62 -0.95
N PRO A 112 -14.75 -2.94 -1.08
CA PRO A 112 -14.03 -3.95 -0.32
C PRO A 112 -12.57 -4.02 -0.76
N LEU A 113 -11.67 -4.12 0.21
CA LEU A 113 -10.22 -4.29 0.00
C LEU A 113 -9.73 -5.37 0.96
N TRP A 114 -9.04 -6.37 0.44
CA TRP A 114 -8.34 -7.35 1.25
C TRP A 114 -6.87 -7.45 0.84
N SER A 115 -6.02 -7.89 1.76
CA SER A 115 -4.62 -8.13 1.49
C SER A 115 -4.03 -9.24 2.34
N LEU A 116 -3.04 -9.91 1.78
CA LEU A 116 -2.15 -10.86 2.44
C LEU A 116 -0.71 -10.38 2.26
N ALA A 117 0.09 -10.49 3.30
CA ALA A 117 1.50 -10.14 3.24
C ALA A 117 2.32 -11.04 4.15
N GLY A 118 3.60 -11.19 3.83
CA GLY A 118 4.49 -11.97 4.67
C GLY A 118 5.95 -11.66 4.39
N SER A 119 6.80 -12.05 5.33
CA SER A 119 8.25 -11.97 5.18
C SER A 119 8.96 -13.11 5.88
N TRP A 120 10.15 -13.42 5.38
CA TRP A 120 11.08 -14.37 5.98
C TRP A 120 12.46 -13.76 6.09
N ASN A 121 13.03 -13.80 7.29
CA ASN A 121 14.40 -13.34 7.55
C ASN A 121 15.36 -14.53 7.57
N PHE A 122 16.21 -14.63 6.55
CA PHE A 122 17.25 -15.67 6.42
C PHE A 122 18.53 -15.33 7.21
N GLY A 123 18.54 -14.24 7.96
CA GLY A 123 19.71 -13.73 8.68
C GLY A 123 20.55 -12.76 7.83
N VAL A 124 20.90 -13.13 6.62
CA VAL A 124 21.67 -12.30 5.66
C VAL A 124 20.78 -11.45 4.75
N VAL A 125 19.54 -11.87 4.53
CA VAL A 125 18.54 -11.18 3.72
C VAL A 125 17.14 -11.42 4.29
N LYS A 126 16.32 -10.38 4.33
CA LYS A 126 14.89 -10.48 4.58
C LYS A 126 14.17 -10.37 3.24
N VAL A 127 13.35 -11.35 2.91
CA VAL A 127 12.48 -11.35 1.73
C VAL A 127 11.04 -11.12 2.18
N SER A 128 10.30 -10.33 1.45
CA SER A 128 8.89 -10.02 1.73
C SER A 128 8.04 -10.09 0.48
N GLY A 129 6.75 -10.31 0.68
CA GLY A 129 5.76 -10.33 -0.39
C GLY A 129 4.41 -9.80 0.10
N PHE A 130 3.66 -9.29 -0.84
CA PHE A 130 2.33 -8.74 -0.62
C PHE A 130 1.44 -9.06 -1.81
N TYR A 131 0.17 -9.32 -1.54
CA TYR A 131 -0.90 -9.33 -2.51
C TYR A 131 -2.13 -8.65 -1.92
N GLY A 132 -2.81 -7.81 -2.70
CA GLY A 132 -4.05 -7.15 -2.30
C GLY A 132 -4.99 -6.96 -3.48
N SER A 133 -6.28 -6.99 -3.21
CA SER A 133 -7.34 -6.79 -4.18
C SER A 133 -8.33 -5.77 -3.66
N LEU A 134 -8.57 -4.74 -4.45
CA LEU A 134 -9.56 -3.70 -4.26
C LEU A 134 -10.64 -3.87 -5.32
N GLU A 135 -11.90 -3.90 -4.90
CA GLU A 135 -13.04 -3.88 -5.81
C GLU A 135 -13.86 -2.60 -5.59
N ILE A 136 -14.50 -2.12 -6.63
CA ILE A 136 -15.50 -1.06 -6.56
C ILE A 136 -16.79 -1.63 -7.16
N ASN A 137 -17.78 -1.87 -6.30
CA ASN A 137 -19.03 -2.51 -6.65
C ASN A 137 -20.16 -1.49 -6.70
N GLY A 138 -21.18 -1.78 -7.52
CA GLY A 138 -22.38 -0.95 -7.65
C GLY A 138 -22.27 0.20 -8.64
N LEU A 139 -21.25 0.20 -9.50
CA LEU A 139 -21.12 1.20 -10.56
C LEU A 139 -22.09 0.92 -11.70
N ALA A 140 -22.67 1.96 -12.28
CA ALA A 140 -23.65 1.83 -13.38
C ALA A 140 -23.06 1.16 -14.65
N ALA A 141 -21.77 1.34 -14.90
CA ALA A 141 -21.06 0.75 -16.04
C ALA A 141 -20.41 -0.61 -15.73
N GLY A 142 -20.79 -1.25 -14.61
CA GLY A 142 -20.20 -2.50 -14.12
C GLY A 142 -19.08 -2.27 -13.10
N ASP A 143 -18.81 -3.29 -12.34
CA ASP A 143 -17.82 -3.24 -11.25
C ASP A 143 -16.40 -3.08 -11.78
N ALA A 144 -15.54 -2.47 -10.98
CA ALA A 144 -14.12 -2.28 -11.27
C ALA A 144 -13.27 -2.99 -10.24
N LYS A 145 -12.12 -3.53 -10.65
CA LYS A 145 -11.20 -4.27 -9.78
C LYS A 145 -9.76 -3.84 -10.02
N GLN A 146 -8.98 -3.84 -8.94
CA GLN A 146 -7.55 -3.61 -8.96
C GLN A 146 -6.83 -4.65 -8.10
N ASP A 147 -6.00 -5.46 -8.72
CA ASP A 147 -5.14 -6.42 -8.05
C ASP A 147 -3.70 -5.88 -8.02
N ASN A 148 -3.09 -5.91 -6.85
CA ASN A 148 -1.73 -5.43 -6.61
C ASN A 148 -0.89 -6.51 -5.95
N TRP A 149 0.37 -6.64 -6.36
CA TRP A 149 1.33 -7.46 -5.67
C TRP A 149 2.73 -6.86 -5.73
N PHE A 150 3.57 -7.19 -4.77
CA PHE A 150 5.00 -6.96 -4.84
C PHE A 150 5.78 -8.08 -4.15
N VAL A 151 7.03 -8.21 -4.56
CA VAL A 151 8.08 -8.91 -3.82
C VAL A 151 9.22 -7.94 -3.56
N GLY A 152 9.82 -8.06 -2.38
CA GLY A 152 10.89 -7.17 -1.96
C GLY A 152 11.94 -7.90 -1.14
N ALA A 153 13.13 -7.32 -1.11
CA ALA A 153 14.24 -7.84 -0.32
C ALA A 153 15.03 -6.70 0.34
N SER A 154 15.55 -6.96 1.53
CA SER A 154 16.51 -6.08 2.19
C SER A 154 17.64 -6.91 2.80
N ALA A 155 18.89 -6.43 2.61
CA ALA A 155 20.10 -7.12 3.05
C ALA A 155 21.00 -6.17 3.86
N PRO A 156 21.12 -6.36 5.18
CA PRO A 156 22.06 -5.60 6.01
C PRO A 156 23.48 -6.12 5.80
N ILE A 157 24.41 -5.25 5.39
CA ILE A 157 25.82 -5.55 5.15
C ILE A 157 26.66 -4.48 5.86
N GLY A 158 27.14 -4.79 7.07
CA GLY A 158 27.83 -3.80 7.91
C GLY A 158 26.94 -2.61 8.24
N GLN A 159 27.32 -1.41 7.81
CA GLN A 159 26.54 -0.19 7.98
C GLN A 159 25.51 0.05 6.87
N TRP A 160 25.57 -0.73 5.78
CA TRP A 160 24.66 -0.64 4.66
C TRP A 160 23.43 -1.52 4.87
N ASN A 161 22.29 -1.06 4.36
CA ASN A 161 21.10 -1.86 4.15
C ASN A 161 20.66 -1.70 2.70
N LEU A 162 20.96 -2.70 1.88
CA LEU A 162 20.58 -2.72 0.47
C LEU A 162 19.13 -3.17 0.34
N LYS A 163 18.38 -2.54 -0.57
CA LYS A 163 16.95 -2.80 -0.78
C LYS A 163 16.63 -2.92 -2.25
N ALA A 164 15.71 -3.83 -2.58
CA ALA A 164 15.13 -3.95 -3.89
C ALA A 164 13.67 -4.37 -3.78
N SER A 165 12.84 -3.95 -4.70
CA SER A 165 11.45 -4.42 -4.84
C SER A 165 11.03 -4.43 -6.31
N TRP A 166 10.08 -5.32 -6.60
CA TRP A 166 9.36 -5.36 -7.87
C TRP A 166 7.90 -5.64 -7.59
N GLY A 167 7.02 -4.84 -8.19
CA GLY A 167 5.59 -4.99 -8.03
C GLY A 167 4.83 -4.68 -9.32
N GLN A 168 3.59 -5.09 -9.33
CA GLN A 168 2.66 -4.89 -10.44
C GLN A 168 1.26 -4.60 -9.90
N VAL A 169 0.54 -3.79 -10.65
CA VAL A 169 -0.91 -3.58 -10.53
C VAL A 169 -1.57 -3.98 -11.84
N LYS A 170 -2.73 -4.64 -11.73
CA LYS A 170 -3.64 -4.91 -12.84
C LYS A 170 -5.02 -4.39 -12.49
N GLN A 171 -5.63 -3.70 -13.44
CA GLN A 171 -7.00 -3.23 -13.34
C GLN A 171 -7.89 -3.97 -14.34
N SER A 172 -9.13 -4.22 -13.97
CA SER A 172 -10.11 -4.90 -14.79
C SER A 172 -11.53 -4.45 -14.46
N GLY A 173 -12.44 -4.75 -15.36
CA GLY A 173 -13.84 -4.37 -15.25
C GLY A 173 -14.09 -2.89 -15.55
N ASN A 174 -15.34 -2.53 -15.83
CA ASN A 174 -15.74 -1.19 -16.23
C ASN A 174 -14.92 -0.71 -17.45
N VAL A 175 -14.35 0.50 -17.36
CA VAL A 175 -13.48 1.09 -18.41
C VAL A 175 -11.99 0.83 -18.14
N LEU A 176 -11.65 -0.05 -17.21
CA LEU A 176 -10.29 -0.29 -16.72
C LEU A 176 -9.62 -1.51 -17.33
N ASP A 177 -10.32 -2.29 -18.15
CA ASP A 177 -9.77 -3.50 -18.76
C ASP A 177 -8.49 -3.22 -19.55
N GLY A 178 -7.46 -4.02 -19.29
CA GLY A 178 -6.16 -3.90 -19.92
C GLY A 178 -5.26 -2.82 -19.34
N ASN A 179 -5.69 -2.13 -18.30
CA ASN A 179 -4.84 -1.19 -17.57
C ASN A 179 -3.90 -1.96 -16.64
N ASP A 180 -2.60 -1.76 -16.76
CA ASP A 180 -1.61 -2.31 -15.84
C ASP A 180 -0.42 -1.37 -15.68
N ALA A 181 0.32 -1.55 -14.60
CA ALA A 181 1.61 -0.90 -14.40
C ALA A 181 2.53 -1.79 -13.57
N SER A 182 3.82 -1.60 -13.73
CA SER A 182 4.83 -2.28 -12.94
C SER A 182 5.89 -1.31 -12.46
N GLN A 183 6.47 -1.58 -11.29
CA GLN A 183 7.53 -0.78 -10.70
C GLN A 183 8.68 -1.65 -10.25
N ILE A 184 9.90 -1.23 -10.55
CA ILE A 184 11.14 -1.75 -9.98
C ILE A 184 11.77 -0.62 -9.18
N ALA A 185 12.22 -0.93 -7.96
CA ALA A 185 12.96 0.00 -7.12
C ALA A 185 14.20 -0.65 -6.54
N ILE A 186 15.30 0.11 -6.48
CA ILE A 186 16.53 -0.25 -5.79
C ILE A 186 16.95 0.89 -4.87
N GLY A 187 17.58 0.58 -3.77
CA GLY A 187 18.03 1.60 -2.83
C GLY A 187 19.02 1.07 -1.81
N ALA A 188 19.63 2.00 -1.10
CA ALA A 188 20.55 1.72 -0.02
C ALA A 188 20.38 2.75 1.10
N ASP A 189 20.41 2.28 2.34
CA ASP A 189 20.58 3.12 3.52
C ASP A 189 22.00 2.93 4.04
N TYR A 190 22.67 4.01 4.44
CA TYR A 190 23.95 3.98 5.15
C TYR A 190 23.75 4.50 6.56
N ASN A 191 23.89 3.65 7.56
CA ASN A 191 23.63 3.96 8.96
C ASN A 191 24.86 4.67 9.58
N LEU A 192 24.75 5.98 9.80
CA LEU A 192 25.75 6.79 10.50
C LEU A 192 25.72 6.54 12.00
N SER A 193 24.55 6.25 12.54
CA SER A 193 24.29 5.90 13.94
C SER A 193 23.00 5.10 14.08
N LYS A 194 22.64 4.71 15.31
CA LYS A 194 21.33 4.06 15.59
C LYS A 194 20.13 4.96 15.27
N ARG A 195 20.32 6.26 15.13
CA ARG A 195 19.25 7.23 14.90
C ARG A 195 19.36 7.98 13.57
N THR A 196 20.51 7.88 12.88
CA THR A 196 20.76 8.67 11.67
C THR A 196 21.23 7.77 10.54
N ALA A 197 20.60 7.88 9.40
CA ALA A 197 20.99 7.20 8.17
C ALA A 197 20.91 8.15 6.99
N LEU A 198 21.85 8.03 6.06
CA LEU A 198 21.74 8.54 4.70
C LEU A 198 21.03 7.51 3.86
N TYR A 199 20.22 7.92 2.90
CA TYR A 199 19.59 7.00 1.98
C TYR A 199 19.63 7.50 0.54
N ALA A 200 19.63 6.56 -0.40
CA ALA A 200 19.44 6.80 -1.81
C ALA A 200 18.53 5.73 -2.40
N THR A 201 17.61 6.13 -3.26
CA THR A 201 16.66 5.23 -3.93
C THR A 201 16.47 5.65 -5.37
N ALA A 202 16.38 4.70 -6.28
CA ALA A 202 15.97 4.90 -7.67
C ALA A 202 14.82 3.94 -8.00
N SER A 203 13.89 4.39 -8.84
CA SER A 203 12.70 3.63 -9.22
C SER A 203 12.29 3.90 -10.66
N TRP A 204 11.84 2.85 -11.33
CA TRP A 204 11.33 2.85 -12.69
C TRP A 204 9.92 2.26 -12.69
N LEU A 205 8.96 3.04 -13.14
CA LEU A 205 7.55 2.67 -13.23
C LEU A 205 7.11 2.73 -14.69
N ASN A 206 6.68 1.58 -15.19
CA ASN A 206 6.13 1.43 -16.53
C ASN A 206 4.61 1.42 -16.47
N ASN A 207 3.98 2.29 -17.25
CA ASN A 207 2.54 2.38 -17.38
C ASN A 207 2.08 1.78 -18.71
N ASN A 208 1.08 0.90 -18.67
CA ASN A 208 0.35 0.42 -19.83
C ASN A 208 -1.11 0.84 -19.67
N HIS A 209 -1.53 1.86 -20.44
CA HIS A 209 -2.84 2.52 -20.35
C HIS A 209 -3.19 3.13 -18.97
N THR A 210 -2.23 3.24 -18.08
CA THR A 210 -2.33 3.82 -16.74
C THR A 210 -1.53 5.11 -16.62
N ALA A 211 -1.71 5.85 -15.53
CA ALA A 211 -1.01 7.11 -15.25
C ALA A 211 -0.43 7.15 -13.82
N TYR A 212 0.15 6.03 -13.36
CA TYR A 212 0.83 5.97 -12.08
C TYR A 212 2.13 6.77 -12.09
N SER A 213 2.51 7.30 -10.94
CA SER A 213 3.76 8.03 -10.75
C SER A 213 4.57 7.43 -9.60
N VAL A 214 5.89 7.42 -9.73
CA VAL A 214 6.82 7.07 -8.63
C VAL A 214 6.78 8.07 -7.48
N SER A 215 6.04 9.15 -7.62
CA SER A 215 5.76 10.11 -6.55
C SER A 215 4.25 10.30 -6.44
N ALA A 216 3.69 9.99 -5.27
CA ALA A 216 2.28 10.19 -4.99
C ALA A 216 1.83 11.66 -5.11
N SER A 217 2.77 12.60 -5.07
CA SER A 217 2.56 14.04 -5.25
C SER A 217 2.92 14.52 -6.65
N GLY A 218 3.31 13.62 -7.55
CA GLY A 218 3.68 13.96 -8.93
C GLY A 218 2.52 14.56 -9.72
N SER A 219 2.86 15.35 -10.73
CA SER A 219 1.87 15.86 -11.69
C SER A 219 1.14 14.68 -12.33
N PRO A 220 -0.16 14.82 -12.63
CA PRO A 220 -0.90 13.80 -13.35
C PRO A 220 -0.18 13.50 -14.67
N LEU A 221 0.19 12.26 -14.86
CA LEU A 221 0.83 11.80 -16.09
C LEU A 221 -0.22 11.56 -17.17
N THR A 222 0.18 11.70 -18.41
CA THR A 222 -0.59 11.17 -19.53
C THR A 222 -0.58 9.64 -19.45
N ARG A 223 -1.70 9.00 -19.72
CA ARG A 223 -1.81 7.52 -19.73
C ARG A 223 -0.76 6.90 -20.65
N GLY A 224 -0.12 5.83 -20.20
CA GLY A 224 0.92 5.10 -20.93
C GLY A 224 2.31 5.77 -20.86
N VAL A 225 2.46 6.90 -20.18
CA VAL A 225 3.77 7.54 -19.98
C VAL A 225 4.45 6.96 -18.75
N ASN A 226 5.68 6.47 -18.92
CA ASN A 226 6.48 5.91 -17.85
C ASN A 226 6.94 7.00 -16.87
N SER A 227 7.12 6.63 -15.61
CA SER A 227 7.59 7.52 -14.54
C SER A 227 8.85 6.95 -13.90
N ASN A 228 9.91 7.74 -13.90
CA ASN A 228 11.17 7.37 -13.25
C ASN A 228 11.50 8.40 -12.18
N GLY A 229 12.11 7.97 -11.10
CA GLY A 229 12.49 8.86 -10.01
C GLY A 229 13.72 8.39 -9.27
N ALA A 230 14.42 9.35 -8.69
CA ALA A 230 15.50 9.10 -7.76
C ALA A 230 15.40 10.09 -6.60
N GLU A 231 15.78 9.65 -5.42
CA GLU A 231 15.85 10.47 -4.22
C GLU A 231 17.09 10.15 -3.40
N ILE A 232 17.59 11.16 -2.74
CA ILE A 232 18.63 11.06 -1.72
C ILE A 232 18.19 11.87 -0.50
N GLY A 233 18.56 11.43 0.69
CA GLY A 233 18.20 12.16 1.89
C GLY A 233 18.87 11.65 3.15
N ILE A 234 18.50 12.30 4.23
CA ILE A 234 18.89 11.90 5.60
C ILE A 234 17.62 11.58 6.38
N ARG A 235 17.66 10.49 7.12
CA ARG A 235 16.63 10.10 8.07
C ARG A 235 17.20 10.20 9.48
N HIS A 236 16.50 10.92 10.36
CA HIS A 236 16.87 11.04 11.76
C HIS A 236 15.66 10.75 12.67
N SER A 237 15.88 9.94 13.70
CA SER A 237 14.88 9.65 14.75
C SER A 237 15.30 10.32 16.06
N PHE A 238 14.38 11.02 16.68
CA PHE A 238 14.57 11.73 17.95
C PHE A 238 14.31 10.83 19.17
#